data_66e2e97b8e11791a4a45ae6e4a90ecbd
#
_entry.id   66e2e97b8e11791a4a45ae6e4a90ecbd
#
_cell.length_a   1.000
_cell.length_b   1.000
_cell.length_c   1.000
_cell.angle_alpha   90.00
_cell.angle_beta   90.00
_cell.angle_gamma   90.00
#
_symmetry.space_group_name_H-M   'P 1'
#
loop_
_entity.id
_entity.type
_entity.pdbx_description
1 polymer ?
#
loop_
_entity_poly.entity_id
_entity_poly.type
_entity_poly.pdbx_seq_one_letter_code
_entity_poly.pdbx_strand_id
1 'polypeptide(L)'
;VTPSTNSGPAATAPERPAAPQRRWALDVLRIVSVIGVVAIHVFGNMVGNDAVHGSARWWGAVVVDLGFVWVVPVFVMISGALILEPRQYAKGPADFYRRRLLRLGPAFVFWPLFYVFVVSSVMAGRLADWRGFLLGVVDGRSYTHLYFLWLIVGLYVAAPVLAAFLRDGGRRRAAVFAGVVLAVTVATLVSATVLTAAGYDRSLSQSALTQWLPYVGFFLAGWALRDTVLRGWKLIGVTAVAVVGTASVIVQYGRQDHLPLLGVLFPISYYGPIVAIVALAWFVVAISVLRDWQPGRAAGVVRVLSDASFGVFLVHFAVIHLVRTVPALAPTDDDLRITVLVWVLVCVISFALVAALRRVPWVNRLV
;
A
#
# COMPACT_ATOMS: atom_id res chain seq x y z
N VAL A 1 -76.56 -15.07 -14.71
CA VAL A 1 -75.66 -14.51 -13.72
C VAL A 1 -74.33 -15.20 -13.91
N THR A 2 -73.38 -14.53 -14.58
CA THR A 2 -71.99 -14.98 -14.74
C THR A 2 -71.14 -14.35 -13.65
N PRO A 3 -70.30 -15.08 -12.89
CA PRO A 3 -69.39 -14.48 -11.91
C PRO A 3 -68.17 -13.88 -12.62
N SER A 4 -67.93 -12.59 -12.38
CA SER A 4 -66.72 -11.88 -12.80
C SER A 4 -65.53 -12.31 -11.92
N THR A 5 -64.52 -12.95 -12.48
CA THR A 5 -63.24 -13.22 -11.83
C THR A 5 -62.42 -11.95 -11.83
N ASN A 6 -62.31 -11.32 -10.67
CA ASN A 6 -61.45 -10.16 -10.42
C ASN A 6 -60.02 -10.67 -10.18
N SER A 7 -59.17 -10.69 -11.23
CA SER A 7 -57.75 -10.97 -11.10
C SER A 7 -57.01 -9.70 -10.59
N GLY A 8 -56.79 -9.66 -9.30
CA GLY A 8 -55.94 -8.63 -8.70
C GLY A 8 -54.50 -8.65 -9.27
N PRO A 9 -53.78 -7.51 -9.29
CA PRO A 9 -52.45 -7.44 -9.82
C PRO A 9 -51.47 -8.35 -9.04
N ALA A 10 -50.76 -9.19 -9.78
CA ALA A 10 -49.72 -10.07 -9.20
C ALA A 10 -48.64 -9.21 -8.47
N ALA A 11 -48.48 -9.49 -7.18
CA ALA A 11 -47.44 -8.87 -6.39
C ALA A 11 -46.07 -9.16 -7.03
N THR A 12 -45.42 -8.12 -7.53
CA THR A 12 -44.03 -8.20 -8.02
C THR A 12 -43.11 -8.61 -6.86
N ALA A 13 -42.47 -9.78 -7.00
CA ALA A 13 -41.50 -10.23 -6.02
C ALA A 13 -40.39 -9.14 -5.86
N PRO A 14 -39.95 -8.87 -4.60
CA PRO A 14 -38.92 -7.88 -4.36
C PRO A 14 -37.67 -8.23 -5.16
N GLU A 15 -37.21 -7.30 -6.03
CA GLU A 15 -35.95 -7.44 -6.77
C GLU A 15 -34.82 -7.70 -5.79
N ARG A 16 -34.12 -8.81 -5.96
CA ARG A 16 -32.90 -9.09 -5.19
C ARG A 16 -31.90 -7.97 -5.46
N PRO A 17 -31.33 -7.34 -4.40
CA PRO A 17 -30.31 -6.32 -4.58
C PRO A 17 -29.21 -6.83 -5.50
N ALA A 18 -28.91 -6.12 -6.58
CA ALA A 18 -27.84 -6.46 -7.51
C ALA A 18 -26.54 -6.71 -6.75
N ALA A 19 -25.86 -7.81 -7.05
CA ALA A 19 -24.58 -8.13 -6.43
C ALA A 19 -23.60 -6.94 -6.63
N PRO A 20 -22.85 -6.53 -5.61
CA PRO A 20 -21.98 -5.36 -5.69
C PRO A 20 -20.96 -5.55 -6.81
N GLN A 21 -21.00 -4.68 -7.81
CA GLN A 21 -20.04 -4.70 -8.92
C GLN A 21 -18.62 -4.56 -8.39
N ARG A 22 -17.73 -5.43 -8.88
CA ARG A 22 -16.29 -5.40 -8.56
C ARG A 22 -15.69 -4.11 -9.10
N ARG A 23 -14.85 -3.45 -8.32
CA ARG A 23 -14.19 -2.19 -8.66
C ARG A 23 -12.81 -2.48 -9.27
N TRP A 24 -12.78 -2.75 -10.56
CA TRP A 24 -11.56 -3.13 -11.29
C TRP A 24 -10.42 -2.12 -11.14
N ALA A 25 -10.74 -0.83 -11.05
CA ALA A 25 -9.73 0.20 -10.81
C ALA A 25 -8.94 -0.03 -9.51
N LEU A 26 -9.61 -0.45 -8.41
CA LEU A 26 -8.92 -0.77 -7.16
C LEU A 26 -8.12 -2.07 -7.27
N ASP A 27 -8.57 -3.03 -8.08
CA ASP A 27 -7.82 -4.27 -8.32
C ASP A 27 -6.53 -3.99 -9.10
N VAL A 28 -6.59 -3.18 -10.16
CA VAL A 28 -5.40 -2.77 -10.92
C VAL A 28 -4.44 -1.96 -10.06
N LEU A 29 -4.95 -0.97 -9.30
CA LEU A 29 -4.12 -0.20 -8.37
C LEU A 29 -3.40 -1.10 -7.36
N ARG A 30 -4.08 -2.13 -6.83
CA ARG A 30 -3.48 -3.08 -5.89
C ARG A 30 -2.34 -3.87 -6.53
N ILE A 31 -2.53 -4.34 -7.77
CA ILE A 31 -1.50 -5.06 -8.52
C ILE A 31 -0.29 -4.15 -8.80
N VAL A 32 -0.53 -2.95 -9.34
CA VAL A 32 0.54 -1.98 -9.62
C VAL A 32 1.29 -1.62 -8.33
N SER A 33 0.55 -1.42 -7.24
CA SER A 33 1.16 -1.05 -5.95
C SER A 33 2.04 -2.16 -5.39
N VAL A 34 1.65 -3.45 -5.47
CA VAL A 34 2.53 -4.52 -4.96
C VAL A 34 3.76 -4.72 -5.86
N ILE A 35 3.62 -4.57 -7.18
CA ILE A 35 4.74 -4.59 -8.12
C ILE A 35 5.72 -3.44 -7.78
N GLY A 36 5.20 -2.25 -7.47
CA GLY A 36 5.98 -1.11 -7.03
C GLY A 36 6.67 -1.32 -5.69
N VAL A 37 6.02 -1.96 -4.72
CA VAL A 37 6.66 -2.34 -3.45
C VAL A 37 7.84 -3.28 -3.67
N VAL A 38 7.69 -4.29 -4.54
CA VAL A 38 8.80 -5.18 -4.91
C VAL A 38 9.93 -4.39 -5.58
N ALA A 39 9.60 -3.41 -6.46
CA ALA A 39 10.58 -2.53 -7.10
C ALA A 39 11.40 -1.76 -6.06
N ILE A 40 10.76 -1.05 -5.13
CA ILE A 40 11.43 -0.30 -4.06
C ILE A 40 12.45 -1.18 -3.31
N HIS A 41 12.10 -2.42 -2.99
CA HIS A 41 12.98 -3.30 -2.23
C HIS A 41 14.08 -3.97 -3.05
N VAL A 42 13.92 -4.12 -4.37
CA VAL A 42 14.95 -4.65 -5.25
C VAL A 42 15.94 -3.55 -5.65
N PHE A 43 15.44 -2.38 -6.05
CA PHE A 43 16.27 -1.26 -6.52
C PHE A 43 16.92 -0.48 -5.37
N GLY A 44 16.32 -0.48 -4.16
CA GLY A 44 16.83 0.22 -3.00
C GLY A 44 18.27 -0.15 -2.63
N ASN A 45 18.74 -1.36 -2.94
CA ASN A 45 20.14 -1.73 -2.72
C ASN A 45 21.10 -0.95 -3.61
N MET A 46 20.77 -0.80 -4.90
CA MET A 46 21.59 0.00 -5.82
C MET A 46 21.51 1.49 -5.48
N VAL A 47 20.35 1.96 -5.06
CA VAL A 47 20.15 3.36 -4.61
C VAL A 47 21.01 3.66 -3.38
N GLY A 48 21.16 2.71 -2.45
CA GLY A 48 22.01 2.82 -1.26
C GLY A 48 23.49 2.46 -1.47
N ASN A 49 23.94 2.17 -2.70
CA ASN A 49 25.32 1.79 -2.97
C ASN A 49 26.15 3.02 -3.39
N ASP A 50 27.03 3.47 -2.49
CA ASP A 50 27.93 4.62 -2.72
C ASP A 50 28.88 4.42 -3.91
N ALA A 51 29.28 3.17 -4.21
CA ALA A 51 30.20 2.88 -5.31
C ALA A 51 29.65 3.21 -6.70
N VAL A 52 28.33 3.26 -6.84
CA VAL A 52 27.65 3.59 -8.10
C VAL A 52 26.93 4.93 -8.06
N HIS A 53 26.96 5.63 -6.92
CA HIS A 53 26.25 6.89 -6.70
C HIS A 53 26.53 7.91 -7.83
N GLY A 54 25.50 8.60 -8.29
CA GLY A 54 25.57 9.59 -9.37
C GLY A 54 25.77 9.04 -10.79
N SER A 55 26.06 7.73 -10.95
CA SER A 55 26.18 7.11 -12.28
C SER A 55 24.82 6.97 -12.99
N ALA A 56 24.85 6.76 -14.32
CA ALA A 56 23.61 6.54 -15.09
C ALA A 56 22.79 5.32 -14.59
N ARG A 57 23.46 4.24 -14.16
CA ARG A 57 22.80 3.06 -13.59
C ARG A 57 22.16 3.35 -12.24
N TRP A 58 22.81 4.15 -11.39
CA TRP A 58 22.26 4.61 -10.13
C TRP A 58 21.02 5.49 -10.36
N TRP A 59 21.08 6.46 -11.29
CA TRP A 59 19.92 7.26 -11.65
C TRP A 59 18.78 6.40 -12.22
N GLY A 60 19.08 5.35 -12.97
CA GLY A 60 18.06 4.37 -13.40
C GLY A 60 17.39 3.69 -12.22
N ALA A 61 18.14 3.31 -11.19
CA ALA A 61 17.58 2.73 -9.97
C ALA A 61 16.75 3.74 -9.18
N VAL A 62 17.22 4.98 -9.03
CA VAL A 62 16.48 6.07 -8.36
C VAL A 62 15.15 6.34 -9.06
N VAL A 63 15.11 6.37 -10.40
CA VAL A 63 13.88 6.56 -11.16
C VAL A 63 12.85 5.48 -10.86
N VAL A 64 13.27 4.23 -10.74
CA VAL A 64 12.34 3.12 -10.45
C VAL A 64 11.94 3.12 -8.98
N ASP A 65 12.87 3.23 -8.04
CA ASP A 65 12.61 3.20 -6.60
C ASP A 65 11.69 4.35 -6.18
N LEU A 66 12.12 5.59 -6.41
CA LEU A 66 11.37 6.78 -6.04
C LEU A 66 10.13 7.00 -6.92
N GLY A 67 10.16 6.47 -8.16
CA GLY A 67 8.99 6.45 -9.04
C GLY A 67 7.80 5.69 -8.45
N PHE A 68 8.02 4.75 -7.55
CA PHE A 68 6.99 3.98 -6.85
C PHE A 68 6.77 4.39 -5.39
N VAL A 69 7.42 5.43 -4.85
CA VAL A 69 7.26 5.82 -3.44
C VAL A 69 5.81 6.06 -3.01
N TRP A 70 4.93 6.46 -3.92
CA TRP A 70 3.51 6.73 -3.71
C TRP A 70 2.65 5.46 -3.49
N VAL A 71 3.16 4.27 -3.79
CA VAL A 71 2.35 3.03 -3.75
C VAL A 71 1.94 2.63 -2.34
N VAL A 72 2.76 2.91 -1.32
CA VAL A 72 2.44 2.58 0.07
C VAL A 72 1.23 3.37 0.57
N PRO A 73 1.17 4.72 0.48
CA PRO A 73 -0.04 5.45 0.82
C PRO A 73 -1.24 5.07 -0.07
N VAL A 74 -1.05 4.72 -1.34
CA VAL A 74 -2.14 4.24 -2.21
C VAL A 74 -2.69 2.90 -1.72
N PHE A 75 -1.87 1.96 -1.22
CA PHE A 75 -2.37 0.74 -0.57
C PHE A 75 -3.27 1.04 0.63
N VAL A 76 -2.90 2.04 1.42
CA VAL A 76 -3.73 2.50 2.54
C VAL A 76 -5.04 3.11 2.04
N MET A 77 -4.99 3.90 0.95
CA MET A 77 -6.19 4.47 0.32
C MET A 77 -7.12 3.37 -0.22
N ILE A 78 -6.59 2.34 -0.87
CA ILE A 78 -7.37 1.17 -1.31
C ILE A 78 -8.04 0.49 -0.11
N SER A 79 -7.31 0.32 0.99
CA SER A 79 -7.86 -0.25 2.22
C SER A 79 -8.99 0.61 2.78
N GLY A 80 -8.82 1.93 2.83
CA GLY A 80 -9.86 2.87 3.25
C GLY A 80 -11.11 2.82 2.37
N ALA A 81 -10.93 2.79 1.05
CA ALA A 81 -12.01 2.69 0.08
C ALA A 81 -12.90 1.45 0.29
N LEU A 82 -12.32 0.34 0.76
CA LEU A 82 -13.01 -0.94 0.93
C LEU A 82 -13.49 -1.18 2.37
N ILE A 83 -12.72 -0.75 3.36
CA ILE A 83 -12.98 -1.06 4.78
C ILE A 83 -13.99 -0.09 5.40
N LEU A 84 -13.98 1.19 5.02
CA LEU A 84 -14.92 2.17 5.55
C LEU A 84 -16.33 2.08 4.91
N GLU A 85 -16.58 1.10 4.06
CA GLU A 85 -17.90 0.81 3.49
C GLU A 85 -18.91 0.42 4.58
N PRO A 86 -20.13 1.01 4.62
CA PRO A 86 -21.14 0.70 5.64
C PRO A 86 -21.48 -0.79 5.77
N ARG A 87 -21.46 -1.53 4.65
CA ARG A 87 -21.70 -2.98 4.60
C ARG A 87 -20.71 -3.80 5.43
N GLN A 88 -19.50 -3.29 5.68
CA GLN A 88 -18.51 -3.99 6.50
C GLN A 88 -18.97 -4.09 7.97
N TYR A 89 -19.87 -3.21 8.39
CA TYR A 89 -20.36 -3.07 9.77
C TYR A 89 -21.81 -3.49 9.94
N ALA A 90 -22.43 -4.09 8.94
CA ALA A 90 -23.85 -4.47 8.95
C ALA A 90 -24.19 -5.42 10.11
N LYS A 91 -23.23 -6.26 10.57
CA LYS A 91 -23.37 -7.17 11.72
C LYS A 91 -22.70 -6.63 13.00
N GLY A 92 -22.37 -5.34 13.03
CA GLY A 92 -21.73 -4.67 14.16
C GLY A 92 -20.20 -4.75 14.18
N PRO A 93 -19.57 -3.96 15.08
CA PRO A 93 -18.12 -3.88 15.20
C PRO A 93 -17.44 -5.19 15.63
N ALA A 94 -18.07 -5.95 16.53
CA ALA A 94 -17.52 -7.22 17.02
C ALA A 94 -17.33 -8.26 15.89
N ASP A 95 -18.32 -8.37 14.99
CA ASP A 95 -18.22 -9.25 13.83
C ASP A 95 -17.14 -8.75 12.84
N PHE A 96 -17.01 -7.44 12.66
CA PHE A 96 -15.93 -6.86 11.87
C PHE A 96 -14.56 -7.25 12.42
N TYR A 97 -14.29 -7.04 13.72
CA TYR A 97 -13.02 -7.40 14.35
C TYR A 97 -12.74 -8.90 14.27
N ARG A 98 -13.72 -9.75 14.55
CA ARG A 98 -13.59 -11.20 14.42
C ARG A 98 -13.13 -11.60 13.02
N ARG A 99 -13.78 -11.10 11.97
CA ARG A 99 -13.40 -11.41 10.58
C ARG A 99 -11.98 -10.93 10.25
N ARG A 100 -11.59 -9.75 10.73
CA ARG A 100 -10.23 -9.20 10.49
C ARG A 100 -9.17 -9.99 11.26
N LEU A 101 -9.43 -10.33 12.50
CA LEU A 101 -8.53 -11.16 13.30
C LEU A 101 -8.32 -12.55 12.68
N LEU A 102 -9.39 -13.21 12.25
CA LEU A 102 -9.29 -14.52 11.60
C LEU A 102 -8.55 -14.47 10.24
N ARG A 103 -8.58 -13.34 9.55
CA ARG A 103 -7.91 -13.17 8.26
C ARG A 103 -6.45 -12.73 8.41
N LEU A 104 -6.15 -11.77 9.29
CA LEU A 104 -4.82 -11.17 9.42
C LEU A 104 -4.01 -11.79 10.56
N GLY A 105 -4.66 -12.29 11.61
CA GLY A 105 -3.99 -12.82 12.81
C GLY A 105 -2.99 -13.93 12.50
N PRO A 106 -3.34 -14.96 11.71
CA PRO A 106 -2.39 -16.01 11.34
C PRO A 106 -1.15 -15.47 10.63
N ALA A 107 -1.34 -14.57 9.65
CA ALA A 107 -0.24 -13.93 8.93
C ALA A 107 0.59 -13.03 9.84
N PHE A 108 -0.05 -12.27 10.74
CA PHE A 108 0.60 -11.36 11.67
C PHE A 108 1.53 -12.07 12.68
N VAL A 109 1.20 -13.30 13.07
CA VAL A 109 2.06 -14.12 13.95
C VAL A 109 3.11 -14.87 13.14
N PHE A 110 2.71 -15.50 12.04
CA PHE A 110 3.60 -16.37 11.26
C PHE A 110 4.76 -15.62 10.62
N TRP A 111 4.49 -14.50 9.89
CA TRP A 111 5.51 -13.87 9.06
C TRP A 111 6.66 -13.22 9.85
N PRO A 112 6.46 -12.52 10.98
CA PRO A 112 7.58 -12.05 11.79
C PRO A 112 8.49 -13.18 12.26
N LEU A 113 7.90 -14.28 12.72
CA LEU A 113 8.66 -15.46 13.15
C LEU A 113 9.40 -16.10 11.97
N PHE A 114 8.74 -16.27 10.82
CA PHE A 114 9.36 -16.81 9.62
C PHE A 114 10.57 -15.97 9.18
N TYR A 115 10.44 -14.65 9.14
CA TYR A 115 11.55 -13.80 8.73
C TYR A 115 12.72 -13.82 9.70
N VAL A 116 12.47 -13.83 10.99
CA VAL A 116 13.54 -13.89 12.00
C VAL A 116 14.21 -15.26 12.03
N PHE A 117 13.43 -16.34 12.06
CA PHE A 117 14.00 -17.68 12.25
C PHE A 117 14.40 -18.36 10.94
N VAL A 118 13.67 -18.17 9.84
CA VAL A 118 14.00 -18.84 8.59
C VAL A 118 14.86 -17.94 7.72
N VAL A 119 14.42 -16.72 7.42
CA VAL A 119 15.14 -15.87 6.49
C VAL A 119 16.46 -15.36 7.10
N SER A 120 16.44 -14.81 8.31
CA SER A 120 17.66 -14.29 8.94
C SER A 120 18.62 -15.39 9.38
N SER A 121 18.13 -16.49 9.98
CA SER A 121 19.01 -17.53 10.53
C SER A 121 19.43 -18.54 9.48
N VAL A 122 18.50 -19.07 8.68
CA VAL A 122 18.81 -20.15 7.73
C VAL A 122 19.34 -19.58 6.41
N MET A 123 18.70 -18.54 5.85
CA MET A 123 19.06 -18.00 4.54
C MET A 123 20.20 -16.97 4.60
N ALA A 124 20.26 -16.14 5.65
CA ALA A 124 21.27 -15.10 5.80
C ALA A 124 22.40 -15.48 6.80
N GLY A 125 22.38 -16.68 7.40
CA GLY A 125 23.43 -17.19 8.28
C GLY A 125 23.61 -16.40 9.58
N ARG A 126 22.60 -15.62 10.02
CA ARG A 126 22.65 -14.83 11.24
C ARG A 126 22.04 -15.63 12.40
N LEU A 127 22.66 -15.58 13.58
CA LEU A 127 22.05 -16.17 14.79
C LEU A 127 20.73 -15.48 15.10
N ALA A 128 19.74 -16.26 15.51
CA ALA A 128 18.45 -15.73 15.95
C ALA A 128 18.63 -14.85 17.19
N ASP A 129 18.35 -13.56 17.05
CA ASP A 129 18.40 -12.58 18.14
C ASP A 129 17.00 -12.36 18.72
N TRP A 130 16.67 -13.07 19.79
CA TRP A 130 15.39 -12.92 20.47
C TRP A 130 15.17 -11.54 21.07
N ARG A 131 16.22 -10.90 21.59
CA ARG A 131 16.13 -9.56 22.14
C ARG A 131 15.83 -8.53 21.03
N GLY A 132 16.58 -8.60 19.93
CA GLY A 132 16.34 -7.75 18.76
C GLY A 132 14.95 -8.01 18.16
N PHE A 133 14.48 -9.27 18.14
CA PHE A 133 13.11 -9.60 17.72
C PHE A 133 12.06 -8.94 18.60
N LEU A 134 12.15 -9.06 19.93
CA LEU A 134 11.20 -8.45 20.87
C LEU A 134 11.18 -6.92 20.76
N LEU A 135 12.36 -6.29 20.66
CA LEU A 135 12.46 -4.86 20.42
C LEU A 135 11.83 -4.47 19.09
N GLY A 136 12.10 -5.24 18.03
CA GLY A 136 11.48 -5.03 16.73
C GLY A 136 9.96 -5.18 16.74
N VAL A 137 9.40 -6.05 17.59
CA VAL A 137 7.95 -6.16 17.82
C VAL A 137 7.40 -4.91 18.49
N VAL A 138 8.08 -4.39 19.54
CA VAL A 138 7.68 -3.17 20.24
C VAL A 138 7.74 -1.94 19.31
N ASP A 139 8.78 -1.87 18.48
CA ASP A 139 8.96 -0.80 17.49
C ASP A 139 8.06 -0.96 16.25
N GLY A 140 7.39 -2.14 16.12
CA GLY A 140 6.62 -2.47 14.92
C GLY A 140 7.48 -2.69 13.68
N ARG A 141 8.75 -3.06 13.85
CA ARG A 141 9.77 -3.21 12.79
C ARG A 141 10.51 -4.54 12.90
N SER A 142 9.77 -5.62 13.17
CA SER A 142 10.35 -6.97 13.26
C SER A 142 11.08 -7.42 11.98
N TYR A 143 10.70 -6.86 10.82
CA TYR A 143 11.42 -6.97 9.55
C TYR A 143 11.07 -5.79 8.65
N THR A 144 11.94 -5.46 7.68
CA THR A 144 11.90 -4.22 6.86
C THR A 144 10.51 -3.82 6.36
N HIS A 145 9.77 -4.74 5.73
CA HIS A 145 8.44 -4.44 5.17
C HIS A 145 7.28 -4.75 6.12
N LEU A 146 7.50 -5.54 7.18
CA LEU A 146 6.42 -6.00 8.06
C LEU A 146 5.84 -4.91 8.96
N TYR A 147 6.47 -3.72 9.03
CA TYR A 147 5.86 -2.56 9.68
C TYR A 147 4.46 -2.26 9.14
N PHE A 148 4.22 -2.58 7.86
CA PHE A 148 2.93 -2.37 7.22
C PHE A 148 1.81 -3.24 7.82
N LEU A 149 2.14 -4.41 8.40
CA LEU A 149 1.15 -5.22 9.13
C LEU A 149 0.64 -4.47 10.37
N TRP A 150 1.55 -3.85 11.14
CA TRP A 150 1.21 -3.04 12.30
C TRP A 150 0.37 -1.82 11.90
N LEU A 151 0.77 -1.16 10.81
CA LEU A 151 0.04 -0.04 10.23
C LEU A 151 -1.40 -0.42 9.88
N ILE A 152 -1.60 -1.49 9.15
CA ILE A 152 -2.94 -1.95 8.72
C ILE A 152 -3.78 -2.41 9.92
N VAL A 153 -3.20 -3.12 10.88
CA VAL A 153 -3.91 -3.52 12.11
C VAL A 153 -4.37 -2.30 12.89
N GLY A 154 -3.52 -1.30 13.10
CA GLY A 154 -3.91 -0.06 13.76
C GLY A 154 -5.05 0.69 13.06
N LEU A 155 -4.99 0.80 11.73
CA LEU A 155 -6.09 1.38 10.94
C LEU A 155 -7.39 0.57 11.07
N TYR A 156 -7.31 -0.77 11.13
CA TYR A 156 -8.49 -1.61 11.30
C TYR A 156 -9.09 -1.51 12.70
N VAL A 157 -8.26 -1.30 13.73
CA VAL A 157 -8.74 -1.00 15.09
C VAL A 157 -9.53 0.32 15.10
N ALA A 158 -9.05 1.35 14.43
CA ALA A 158 -9.74 2.64 14.34
C ALA A 158 -10.94 2.64 13.37
N ALA A 159 -11.00 1.69 12.43
CA ALA A 159 -11.95 1.71 11.32
C ALA A 159 -13.43 1.76 11.72
N PRO A 160 -13.95 1.04 12.75
CA PRO A 160 -15.36 1.15 13.15
C PRO A 160 -15.72 2.54 13.67
N VAL A 161 -14.81 3.19 14.39
CA VAL A 161 -15.00 4.56 14.91
C VAL A 161 -15.03 5.55 13.74
N LEU A 162 -14.07 5.45 12.83
CA LEU A 162 -14.02 6.27 11.63
C LEU A 162 -15.25 6.05 10.74
N ALA A 163 -15.70 4.82 10.55
CA ALA A 163 -16.92 4.51 9.79
C ALA A 163 -18.17 5.09 10.44
N ALA A 164 -18.28 5.04 11.77
CA ALA A 164 -19.38 5.68 12.52
C ALA A 164 -19.36 7.20 12.33
N PHE A 165 -18.19 7.83 12.45
CA PHE A 165 -17.99 9.26 12.19
C PHE A 165 -18.45 9.69 10.79
N LEU A 166 -18.22 8.83 9.77
CA LEU A 166 -18.57 9.13 8.38
C LEU A 166 -20.05 8.89 8.05
N ARG A 167 -20.81 8.17 8.89
CA ARG A 167 -22.18 7.74 8.59
C ARG A 167 -23.08 8.90 8.20
N ASP A 168 -23.06 9.99 8.96
CA ASP A 168 -23.97 11.13 8.78
C ASP A 168 -23.39 12.24 7.89
N GLY A 169 -22.06 12.33 7.77
CA GLY A 169 -21.37 13.40 7.04
C GLY A 169 -20.86 13.03 5.66
N GLY A 170 -20.90 11.75 5.32
CA GLY A 170 -20.58 11.23 4.00
C GLY A 170 -19.18 11.62 3.49
N ARG A 171 -19.08 11.70 2.16
CA ARG A 171 -17.81 11.95 1.44
C ARG A 171 -17.18 13.31 1.76
N ARG A 172 -17.99 14.36 1.93
CA ARG A 172 -17.48 15.71 2.24
C ARG A 172 -16.77 15.72 3.59
N ARG A 173 -17.41 15.12 4.63
CA ARG A 173 -16.78 15.02 5.96
C ARG A 173 -15.48 14.22 5.90
N ALA A 174 -15.47 13.10 5.17
CA ALA A 174 -14.26 12.30 4.96
C ALA A 174 -13.15 13.10 4.28
N ALA A 175 -13.45 13.85 3.20
CA ALA A 175 -12.48 14.65 2.48
C ALA A 175 -11.87 15.76 3.34
N VAL A 176 -12.74 16.51 4.08
CA VAL A 176 -12.26 17.56 4.98
C VAL A 176 -11.38 16.99 6.08
N PHE A 177 -11.82 15.92 6.73
CA PHE A 177 -11.07 15.33 7.83
C PHE A 177 -9.77 14.68 7.32
N ALA A 178 -9.78 14.03 6.16
CA ALA A 178 -8.58 13.53 5.51
C ALA A 178 -7.58 14.67 5.25
N GLY A 179 -8.04 15.79 4.70
CA GLY A 179 -7.21 16.97 4.46
C GLY A 179 -6.60 17.54 5.74
N VAL A 180 -7.38 17.68 6.81
CA VAL A 180 -6.88 18.16 8.11
C VAL A 180 -5.84 17.20 8.67
N VAL A 181 -6.11 15.90 8.71
CA VAL A 181 -5.16 14.90 9.24
C VAL A 181 -3.87 14.85 8.41
N LEU A 182 -3.96 14.90 7.08
CA LEU A 182 -2.78 14.97 6.22
C LEU A 182 -1.98 16.26 6.46
N ALA A 183 -2.65 17.40 6.56
CA ALA A 183 -1.98 18.68 6.83
C ALA A 183 -1.24 18.65 8.17
N VAL A 184 -1.88 18.15 9.24
CA VAL A 184 -1.24 17.98 10.56
C VAL A 184 -0.07 17.00 10.48
N THR A 185 -0.22 15.88 9.79
CA THR A 185 0.86 14.89 9.62
C THR A 185 2.06 15.50 8.90
N VAL A 186 1.82 16.19 7.78
CA VAL A 186 2.87 16.88 7.01
C VAL A 186 3.53 17.97 7.83
N ALA A 187 2.73 18.83 8.52
CA ALA A 187 3.26 19.88 9.36
C ALA A 187 4.14 19.32 10.49
N THR A 188 3.73 18.23 11.13
CA THR A 188 4.52 17.55 12.16
C THR A 188 5.84 17.04 11.61
N LEU A 189 5.85 16.40 10.44
CA LEU A 189 7.06 15.91 9.80
C LEU A 189 8.01 17.07 9.44
N VAL A 190 7.50 18.09 8.76
CA VAL A 190 8.29 19.27 8.35
C VAL A 190 8.83 20.02 9.57
N SER A 191 8.03 20.19 10.61
CA SER A 191 8.50 20.82 11.86
C SER A 191 9.65 20.04 12.49
N ALA A 192 9.58 18.70 12.50
CA ALA A 192 10.65 17.86 13.03
C ALA A 192 11.95 18.02 12.21
N THR A 193 11.87 18.00 10.88
CA THR A 193 13.05 18.16 10.00
C THR A 193 13.65 19.57 10.12
N VAL A 194 12.82 20.62 10.20
CA VAL A 194 13.27 21.99 10.40
C VAL A 194 13.98 22.16 11.75
N LEU A 195 13.39 21.65 12.83
CA LEU A 195 14.00 21.72 14.16
C LEU A 195 15.31 20.92 14.22
N THR A 196 15.37 19.76 13.60
CA THR A 196 16.62 18.96 13.51
C THR A 196 17.70 19.72 12.74
N ALA A 197 17.35 20.35 11.62
CA ALA A 197 18.27 21.20 10.86
C ALA A 197 18.73 22.45 11.63
N ALA A 198 17.93 22.95 12.57
CA ALA A 198 18.27 24.04 13.47
C ALA A 198 19.09 23.58 14.71
N GLY A 199 19.50 22.32 14.80
CA GLY A 199 20.32 21.78 15.86
C GLY A 199 19.55 21.22 17.08
N TYR A 200 18.21 21.12 16.99
CA TYR A 200 17.40 20.50 18.03
C TYR A 200 17.15 19.03 17.66
N ASP A 201 17.49 18.10 18.54
CA ASP A 201 17.13 16.67 18.33
C ASP A 201 15.62 16.47 18.50
N ARG A 202 14.92 16.33 17.37
CA ARG A 202 13.48 16.14 17.27
C ARG A 202 13.12 15.02 16.30
N SER A 203 13.80 13.88 16.41
CA SER A 203 13.49 12.71 15.63
C SER A 203 12.07 12.20 15.94
N LEU A 204 11.28 11.94 14.90
CA LEU A 204 9.98 11.31 15.03
C LEU A 204 10.16 9.79 15.08
N SER A 205 10.08 9.22 16.29
CA SER A 205 10.03 7.78 16.46
C SER A 205 8.59 7.28 16.52
N GLN A 206 8.32 6.19 15.82
CA GLN A 206 7.03 5.50 15.83
C GLN A 206 7.23 4.12 16.44
N SER A 207 6.26 3.69 17.25
CA SER A 207 6.20 2.33 17.79
C SER A 207 5.14 1.51 17.03
N ALA A 208 5.06 0.23 17.32
CA ALA A 208 4.03 -0.67 16.83
C ALA A 208 2.60 -0.08 16.96
N LEU A 209 2.35 0.62 18.07
CA LEU A 209 1.02 1.19 18.37
C LEU A 209 0.74 2.52 17.67
N THR A 210 1.74 3.22 17.15
CA THR A 210 1.60 4.56 16.56
C THR A 210 1.91 4.64 15.08
N GLN A 211 2.46 3.60 14.46
CA GLN A 211 2.84 3.58 13.05
C GLN A 211 1.69 3.88 12.07
N TRP A 212 0.46 3.62 12.46
CA TRP A 212 -0.72 3.83 11.63
C TRP A 212 -1.23 5.29 11.64
N LEU A 213 -0.87 6.09 12.66
CA LEU A 213 -1.38 7.46 12.83
C LEU A 213 -1.13 8.37 11.61
N PRO A 214 0.07 8.42 11.01
CA PRO A 214 0.32 9.25 9.83
C PRO A 214 -0.51 8.87 8.61
N TYR A 215 -1.04 7.65 8.59
CA TYR A 215 -1.76 7.11 7.44
C TYR A 215 -3.29 7.24 7.54
N VAL A 216 -3.84 7.73 8.67
CA VAL A 216 -5.28 7.93 8.85
C VAL A 216 -5.86 8.85 7.76
N GLY A 217 -5.14 9.90 7.40
CA GLY A 217 -5.55 10.83 6.35
C GLY A 217 -5.69 10.14 4.98
N PHE A 218 -4.74 9.28 4.61
CA PHE A 218 -4.83 8.48 3.37
C PHE A 218 -5.97 7.46 3.42
N PHE A 219 -6.18 6.83 4.55
CA PHE A 219 -7.27 5.86 4.74
C PHE A 219 -8.64 6.51 4.52
N LEU A 220 -8.87 7.69 5.07
CA LEU A 220 -10.08 8.49 4.87
C LEU A 220 -10.17 9.02 3.42
N ALA A 221 -9.06 9.51 2.86
CA ALA A 221 -9.00 10.00 1.49
C ALA A 221 -9.37 8.90 0.48
N GLY A 222 -8.92 7.67 0.69
CA GLY A 222 -9.29 6.53 -0.12
C GLY A 222 -10.80 6.32 -0.20
N TRP A 223 -11.50 6.41 0.93
CA TRP A 223 -12.95 6.32 0.97
C TRP A 223 -13.63 7.54 0.33
N ALA A 224 -13.14 8.74 0.59
CA ALA A 224 -13.69 9.97 0.04
C ALA A 224 -13.55 10.06 -1.48
N LEU A 225 -12.41 9.61 -2.03
CA LEU A 225 -12.05 9.78 -3.44
C LEU A 225 -12.39 8.57 -4.32
N ARG A 226 -12.83 7.45 -3.77
CA ARG A 226 -13.07 6.18 -4.48
C ARG A 226 -14.06 6.24 -5.66
N ASP A 227 -14.93 7.25 -5.69
CA ASP A 227 -15.91 7.48 -6.76
C ASP A 227 -15.65 8.81 -7.49
N THR A 228 -14.50 9.45 -7.23
CA THR A 228 -14.13 10.72 -7.86
C THR A 228 -13.62 10.45 -9.26
N VAL A 229 -14.37 10.89 -10.27
CA VAL A 229 -14.02 10.73 -11.67
C VAL A 229 -13.84 12.10 -12.30
N LEU A 230 -12.63 12.36 -12.73
CA LEU A 230 -12.27 13.57 -13.47
C LEU A 230 -12.22 13.26 -14.98
N ARG A 231 -12.56 14.27 -15.78
CA ARG A 231 -12.55 14.19 -17.26
C ARG A 231 -11.96 15.48 -17.86
N GLY A 232 -11.57 15.40 -19.12
CA GLY A 232 -11.04 16.56 -19.86
C GLY A 232 -9.85 17.21 -19.15
N TRP A 233 -9.81 18.54 -19.15
CA TRP A 233 -8.68 19.31 -18.60
C TRP A 233 -8.42 19.06 -17.11
N LYS A 234 -9.44 18.68 -16.31
CA LYS A 234 -9.26 18.32 -14.89
C LYS A 234 -8.46 17.03 -14.74
N LEU A 235 -8.71 16.03 -15.58
CA LEU A 235 -7.92 14.79 -15.60
C LEU A 235 -6.49 15.06 -16.05
N ILE A 236 -6.31 15.88 -17.10
CA ILE A 236 -4.97 16.30 -17.56
C ILE A 236 -4.22 17.00 -16.43
N GLY A 237 -4.86 17.94 -15.73
CA GLY A 237 -4.24 18.68 -14.62
C GLY A 237 -3.81 17.77 -13.47
N VAL A 238 -4.67 16.84 -13.03
CA VAL A 238 -4.30 15.92 -11.94
C VAL A 238 -3.22 14.92 -12.38
N THR A 239 -3.22 14.50 -13.65
CA THR A 239 -2.16 13.66 -14.22
C THR A 239 -0.82 14.41 -14.25
N ALA A 240 -0.85 15.68 -14.66
CA ALA A 240 0.34 16.54 -14.63
C ALA A 240 0.90 16.67 -13.21
N VAL A 241 0.04 16.89 -12.21
CA VAL A 241 0.45 16.90 -10.78
C VAL A 241 1.08 15.58 -10.36
N ALA A 242 0.51 14.44 -10.75
CA ALA A 242 1.06 13.13 -10.44
C ALA A 242 2.45 12.92 -11.07
N VAL A 243 2.59 13.22 -12.36
CA VAL A 243 3.84 13.02 -13.11
C VAL A 243 4.92 14.00 -12.66
N VAL A 244 4.62 15.31 -12.63
CA VAL A 244 5.59 16.33 -12.19
C VAL A 244 5.98 16.14 -10.73
N GLY A 245 5.02 15.83 -9.85
CA GLY A 245 5.32 15.54 -8.46
C GLY A 245 6.20 14.30 -8.29
N THR A 246 5.96 13.22 -9.04
CA THR A 246 6.84 12.03 -9.04
C THR A 246 8.25 12.40 -9.54
N ALA A 247 8.36 13.14 -10.64
CA ALA A 247 9.65 13.60 -11.17
C ALA A 247 10.38 14.52 -10.16
N SER A 248 9.64 15.38 -9.44
CA SER A 248 10.23 16.23 -8.40
C SER A 248 10.83 15.42 -7.27
N VAL A 249 10.17 14.34 -6.79
CA VAL A 249 10.73 13.45 -5.76
C VAL A 249 12.01 12.77 -6.25
N ILE A 250 12.01 12.26 -7.49
CA ILE A 250 13.18 11.62 -8.11
C ILE A 250 14.36 12.59 -8.18
N VAL A 251 14.14 13.80 -8.70
CA VAL A 251 15.19 14.83 -8.85
C VAL A 251 15.67 15.32 -7.48
N GLN A 252 14.77 15.54 -6.54
CA GLN A 252 15.10 15.96 -5.18
C GLN A 252 15.98 14.92 -4.50
N TYR A 253 15.64 13.64 -4.56
CA TYR A 253 16.46 12.56 -4.01
C TYR A 253 17.82 12.46 -4.68
N GLY A 254 17.85 12.43 -6.00
CA GLY A 254 19.09 12.29 -6.75
C GLY A 254 20.03 13.50 -6.66
N ARG A 255 19.53 14.64 -6.14
CA ARG A 255 20.31 15.87 -5.93
C ARG A 255 20.29 16.37 -4.48
N GLN A 256 19.97 15.50 -3.52
CA GLN A 256 19.81 15.87 -2.11
C GLN A 256 21.05 16.57 -1.54
N ASP A 257 22.27 16.20 -1.97
CA ASP A 257 23.52 16.80 -1.53
C ASP A 257 23.66 18.27 -1.98
N HIS A 258 23.00 18.64 -3.08
CA HIS A 258 23.02 20.00 -3.65
C HIS A 258 21.80 20.84 -3.25
N LEU A 259 20.77 20.22 -2.70
CA LEU A 259 19.49 20.87 -2.38
C LEU A 259 19.03 20.58 -0.93
N PRO A 260 19.90 20.81 0.09
CA PRO A 260 19.61 20.43 1.48
C PRO A 260 18.32 21.07 2.02
N LEU A 261 18.03 22.33 1.67
CA LEU A 261 16.80 23.01 2.09
C LEU A 261 15.53 22.32 1.58
N LEU A 262 15.56 21.75 0.37
CA LEU A 262 14.40 21.00 -0.13
C LEU A 262 14.18 19.73 0.70
N GLY A 263 15.25 19.04 1.12
CA GLY A 263 15.15 17.88 2.02
C GLY A 263 14.54 18.22 3.37
N VAL A 264 14.81 19.42 3.88
CA VAL A 264 14.25 19.91 5.14
C VAL A 264 12.78 20.32 5.01
N LEU A 265 12.43 21.09 3.98
CA LEU A 265 11.07 21.63 3.80
C LEU A 265 10.11 20.64 3.15
N PHE A 266 10.62 19.74 2.30
CA PHE A 266 9.86 18.73 1.59
C PHE A 266 10.47 17.34 1.81
N PRO A 267 10.54 16.84 3.06
CA PRO A 267 11.19 15.57 3.36
C PRO A 267 10.52 14.43 2.57
N ILE A 268 11.37 13.59 1.94
CA ILE A 268 10.91 12.41 1.21
C ILE A 268 10.56 11.32 2.22
N SER A 269 9.26 11.08 2.35
CA SER A 269 8.68 10.06 3.21
C SER A 269 7.35 9.63 2.61
N TYR A 270 6.84 8.44 2.94
CA TYR A 270 5.52 7.97 2.51
C TYR A 270 4.37 8.92 2.90
N TYR A 271 4.55 9.73 3.93
CA TYR A 271 3.62 10.78 4.35
C TYR A 271 4.23 12.19 4.25
N GLY A 272 5.31 12.33 3.47
CA GLY A 272 5.89 13.62 3.15
C GLY A 272 5.02 14.47 2.22
N PRO A 273 5.22 15.78 2.15
CA PRO A 273 4.31 16.71 1.49
C PRO A 273 4.11 16.40 -0.01
N ILE A 274 5.18 16.20 -0.77
CA ILE A 274 5.09 15.91 -2.20
C ILE A 274 4.51 14.52 -2.43
N VAL A 275 4.97 13.51 -1.68
CA VAL A 275 4.49 12.13 -1.82
C VAL A 275 3.00 12.01 -1.49
N ALA A 276 2.52 12.77 -0.50
CA ALA A 276 1.09 12.80 -0.17
C ALA A 276 0.24 13.30 -1.35
N ILE A 277 0.64 14.41 -1.97
CA ILE A 277 -0.05 14.97 -3.15
C ILE A 277 0.01 13.99 -4.33
N VAL A 278 1.17 13.40 -4.59
CA VAL A 278 1.39 12.41 -5.67
C VAL A 278 0.51 11.17 -5.49
N ALA A 279 0.44 10.64 -4.27
CA ALA A 279 -0.39 9.48 -3.95
C ALA A 279 -1.89 9.76 -4.17
N LEU A 280 -2.39 10.90 -3.69
CA LEU A 280 -3.77 11.34 -3.95
C LEU A 280 -4.04 11.50 -5.45
N ALA A 281 -3.10 12.11 -6.18
CA ALA A 281 -3.23 12.35 -7.61
C ALA A 281 -3.25 11.02 -8.40
N TRP A 282 -2.30 10.11 -8.18
CA TRP A 282 -2.28 8.79 -8.84
C TRP A 282 -3.52 7.96 -8.53
N PHE A 283 -4.02 8.01 -7.28
CA PHE A 283 -5.26 7.33 -6.92
C PHE A 283 -6.44 7.87 -7.75
N VAL A 284 -6.62 9.19 -7.84
CA VAL A 284 -7.71 9.82 -8.62
C VAL A 284 -7.53 9.57 -10.12
N VAL A 285 -6.32 9.63 -10.65
CA VAL A 285 -6.02 9.28 -12.05
C VAL A 285 -6.48 7.86 -12.36
N ALA A 286 -6.08 6.89 -11.54
CA ALA A 286 -6.44 5.49 -11.76
C ALA A 286 -7.96 5.25 -11.66
N ILE A 287 -8.63 5.83 -10.65
CA ILE A 287 -10.10 5.75 -10.54
C ILE A 287 -10.78 6.38 -11.76
N SER A 288 -10.24 7.51 -12.28
CA SER A 288 -10.84 8.22 -13.41
C SER A 288 -10.64 7.47 -14.73
N VAL A 289 -9.42 7.00 -14.99
CA VAL A 289 -9.06 6.32 -16.25
C VAL A 289 -9.69 4.92 -16.32
N LEU A 290 -9.72 4.20 -15.21
CA LEU A 290 -10.20 2.82 -15.16
C LEU A 290 -11.68 2.69 -14.76
N ARG A 291 -12.41 3.80 -14.66
CA ARG A 291 -13.81 3.79 -14.23
C ARG A 291 -14.67 2.82 -15.05
N ASP A 292 -14.64 2.98 -16.34
CA ASP A 292 -15.49 2.26 -17.30
C ASP A 292 -14.74 1.06 -17.91
N TRP A 293 -13.49 0.83 -17.47
CA TRP A 293 -12.67 -0.26 -17.97
C TRP A 293 -13.17 -1.61 -17.44
N GLN A 294 -13.40 -2.52 -18.39
CA GLN A 294 -13.78 -3.90 -18.11
C GLN A 294 -12.70 -4.83 -18.65
N PRO A 295 -12.12 -5.70 -17.83
CA PRO A 295 -10.98 -6.52 -18.26
C PRO A 295 -11.35 -7.64 -19.26
N GLY A 296 -12.62 -7.84 -19.61
CA GLY A 296 -13.04 -8.82 -20.56
C GLY A 296 -12.51 -10.24 -20.25
N ARG A 297 -11.81 -10.85 -21.22
CA ARG A 297 -11.18 -12.18 -21.05
C ARG A 297 -10.08 -12.20 -19.97
N ALA A 298 -9.48 -11.06 -19.65
CA ALA A 298 -8.45 -10.96 -18.61
C ALA A 298 -9.03 -10.84 -17.19
N ALA A 299 -10.35 -10.80 -17.01
CA ALA A 299 -10.98 -10.63 -15.69
C ALA A 299 -10.54 -11.69 -14.66
N GLY A 300 -10.37 -12.93 -15.09
CA GLY A 300 -9.86 -14.01 -14.25
C GLY A 300 -8.43 -13.75 -13.77
N VAL A 301 -7.55 -13.32 -14.66
CA VAL A 301 -6.15 -13.01 -14.36
C VAL A 301 -6.05 -11.82 -13.41
N VAL A 302 -6.74 -10.72 -13.72
CA VAL A 302 -6.74 -9.52 -12.85
C VAL A 302 -7.25 -9.86 -11.45
N ARG A 303 -8.29 -10.71 -11.34
CA ARG A 303 -8.80 -11.18 -10.05
C ARG A 303 -7.74 -11.97 -9.29
N VAL A 304 -7.11 -12.95 -9.91
CA VAL A 304 -6.11 -13.81 -9.26
C VAL A 304 -4.93 -12.96 -8.77
N LEU A 305 -4.42 -12.06 -9.60
CA LEU A 305 -3.30 -11.18 -9.23
C LEU A 305 -3.67 -10.20 -8.11
N SER A 306 -4.84 -9.55 -8.20
CA SER A 306 -5.31 -8.63 -7.15
C SER A 306 -5.51 -9.36 -5.83
N ASP A 307 -6.13 -10.54 -5.86
CA ASP A 307 -6.37 -11.34 -4.66
C ASP A 307 -5.08 -11.90 -4.06
N ALA A 308 -4.03 -12.12 -4.87
CA ALA A 308 -2.70 -12.57 -4.43
C ALA A 308 -1.82 -11.45 -3.89
N SER A 309 -2.15 -10.17 -4.13
CA SER A 309 -1.26 -9.03 -3.84
C SER A 309 -0.82 -8.94 -2.38
N PHE A 310 -1.69 -9.30 -1.41
CA PHE A 310 -1.32 -9.32 0.00
C PHE A 310 -0.30 -10.42 0.31
N GLY A 311 -0.50 -11.61 -0.24
CA GLY A 311 0.47 -12.70 -0.10
C GLY A 311 1.82 -12.36 -0.76
N VAL A 312 1.81 -11.75 -1.95
CA VAL A 312 3.03 -11.27 -2.63
C VAL A 312 3.77 -10.26 -1.75
N PHE A 313 3.04 -9.31 -1.15
CA PHE A 313 3.62 -8.40 -0.16
C PHE A 313 4.30 -9.15 0.99
N LEU A 314 3.78 -10.27 1.45
CA LEU A 314 4.35 -11.03 2.57
C LEU A 314 5.58 -11.87 2.16
N VAL A 315 5.59 -12.46 0.95
CA VAL A 315 6.63 -13.42 0.55
C VAL A 315 7.82 -12.81 -0.20
N HIS A 316 7.67 -11.62 -0.83
CA HIS A 316 8.64 -11.11 -1.80
C HIS A 316 10.07 -10.98 -1.26
N PHE A 317 10.28 -10.63 0.00
CA PHE A 317 11.63 -10.58 0.57
C PHE A 317 12.29 -11.95 0.67
N ALA A 318 11.52 -13.00 1.03
CA ALA A 318 12.04 -14.36 1.01
C ALA A 318 12.41 -14.78 -0.42
N VAL A 319 11.60 -14.38 -1.41
CA VAL A 319 11.89 -14.64 -2.83
C VAL A 319 13.11 -13.83 -3.29
N ILE A 320 13.28 -12.56 -2.87
CA ILE A 320 14.50 -11.77 -3.14
C ILE A 320 15.73 -12.51 -2.62
N HIS A 321 15.70 -12.97 -1.38
CA HIS A 321 16.82 -13.73 -0.80
C HIS A 321 17.09 -15.01 -1.59
N LEU A 322 16.05 -15.76 -1.94
CA LEU A 322 16.18 -17.00 -2.72
C LEU A 322 16.78 -16.72 -4.10
N VAL A 323 16.30 -15.72 -4.84
CA VAL A 323 16.80 -15.39 -6.18
C VAL A 323 18.28 -14.98 -6.13
N ARG A 324 18.68 -14.27 -5.09
CA ARG A 324 20.08 -13.85 -4.88
C ARG A 324 21.03 -14.98 -4.46
N THR A 325 20.55 -16.18 -4.13
CA THR A 325 21.42 -17.34 -3.95
C THR A 325 22.05 -17.83 -5.26
N VAL A 326 21.48 -17.44 -6.40
CA VAL A 326 22.05 -17.72 -7.72
C VAL A 326 23.19 -16.72 -7.98
N PRO A 327 24.46 -17.14 -8.10
CA PRO A 327 25.60 -16.23 -8.19
C PRO A 327 25.50 -15.21 -9.34
N ALA A 328 24.93 -15.60 -10.48
CA ALA A 328 24.73 -14.70 -11.63
C ALA A 328 23.68 -13.60 -11.37
N LEU A 329 22.83 -13.73 -10.34
CA LEU A 329 21.77 -12.78 -9.97
C LEU A 329 22.09 -12.05 -8.65
N ALA A 330 23.23 -12.36 -8.02
CA ALA A 330 23.64 -11.73 -6.77
C ALA A 330 24.01 -10.23 -6.90
N PRO A 331 24.71 -9.75 -7.97
CA PRO A 331 25.16 -8.35 -8.07
C PRO A 331 24.02 -7.41 -8.50
N THR A 332 22.99 -7.28 -7.65
CA THR A 332 21.84 -6.37 -7.89
C THR A 332 22.10 -4.94 -7.46
N ASP A 333 23.24 -4.64 -6.87
CA ASP A 333 23.61 -3.35 -6.31
C ASP A 333 24.55 -2.54 -7.23
N ASP A 334 25.06 -3.14 -8.31
CA ASP A 334 25.97 -2.48 -9.26
C ASP A 334 25.60 -2.67 -10.75
N ASP A 335 24.75 -3.65 -11.11
CA ASP A 335 24.29 -3.87 -12.49
C ASP A 335 22.77 -3.67 -12.62
N LEU A 336 22.39 -2.59 -13.29
CA LEU A 336 20.97 -2.22 -13.49
C LEU A 336 20.20 -3.29 -14.29
N ARG A 337 20.83 -4.00 -15.21
CA ARG A 337 20.18 -5.04 -16.04
C ARG A 337 19.83 -6.25 -15.16
N ILE A 338 20.77 -6.66 -14.31
CA ILE A 338 20.54 -7.74 -13.34
C ILE A 338 19.48 -7.33 -12.35
N THR A 339 19.50 -6.08 -11.86
CA THR A 339 18.48 -5.56 -10.94
C THR A 339 17.08 -5.61 -11.56
N VAL A 340 16.93 -5.18 -12.81
CA VAL A 340 15.65 -5.26 -13.55
C VAL A 340 15.21 -6.73 -13.72
N LEU A 341 16.12 -7.61 -14.10
CA LEU A 341 15.82 -9.05 -14.25
C LEU A 341 15.36 -9.66 -12.92
N VAL A 342 16.07 -9.37 -11.82
CA VAL A 342 15.70 -9.83 -10.46
C VAL A 342 14.33 -9.30 -10.06
N TRP A 343 14.03 -8.02 -10.31
CA TRP A 343 12.71 -7.47 -10.04
C TRP A 343 11.60 -8.23 -10.75
N VAL A 344 11.75 -8.49 -12.05
CA VAL A 344 10.78 -9.24 -12.85
C VAL A 344 10.64 -10.67 -12.31
N LEU A 345 11.76 -11.37 -12.05
CA LEU A 345 11.76 -12.74 -11.52
C LEU A 345 11.09 -12.79 -10.14
N VAL A 346 11.41 -11.86 -9.24
CA VAL A 346 10.77 -11.78 -7.91
C VAL A 346 9.27 -11.57 -8.02
N CYS A 347 8.81 -10.68 -8.90
CA CYS A 347 7.38 -10.50 -9.14
C CYS A 347 6.73 -11.79 -9.64
N VAL A 348 7.26 -12.39 -10.70
CA VAL A 348 6.68 -13.61 -11.31
C VAL A 348 6.66 -14.76 -10.31
N ILE A 349 7.77 -15.04 -9.64
CA ILE A 349 7.89 -16.14 -8.66
C ILE A 349 6.95 -15.88 -7.48
N SER A 350 6.89 -14.67 -6.94
CA SER A 350 6.03 -14.34 -5.81
C SER A 350 4.54 -14.51 -6.14
N PHE A 351 4.10 -14.02 -7.31
CA PHE A 351 2.70 -14.22 -7.75
C PHE A 351 2.38 -15.69 -8.00
N ALA A 352 3.27 -16.44 -8.66
CA ALA A 352 3.09 -17.88 -8.91
C ALA A 352 3.05 -18.67 -7.59
N LEU A 353 3.98 -18.39 -6.67
CA LEU A 353 4.04 -19.02 -5.35
C LEU A 353 2.76 -18.77 -4.56
N VAL A 354 2.32 -17.51 -4.46
CA VAL A 354 1.10 -17.18 -3.72
C VAL A 354 -0.13 -17.79 -4.37
N ALA A 355 -0.23 -17.78 -5.70
CA ALA A 355 -1.32 -18.44 -6.41
C ALA A 355 -1.38 -19.95 -6.13
N ALA A 356 -0.23 -20.62 -5.98
CA ALA A 356 -0.14 -22.02 -5.59
C ALA A 356 -0.50 -22.22 -4.10
N LEU A 357 0.08 -21.44 -3.19
CA LEU A 357 -0.17 -21.52 -1.74
C LEU A 357 -1.64 -21.31 -1.39
N ARG A 358 -2.33 -20.43 -2.10
CA ARG A 358 -3.78 -20.19 -1.90
C ARG A 358 -4.66 -21.38 -2.24
N ARG A 359 -4.17 -22.39 -2.99
CA ARG A 359 -4.90 -23.63 -3.28
C ARG A 359 -4.80 -24.65 -2.14
N VAL A 360 -3.84 -24.44 -1.23
CA VAL A 360 -3.61 -25.36 -0.10
C VAL A 360 -4.46 -24.91 1.10
N PRO A 361 -5.39 -25.74 1.60
CA PRO A 361 -6.14 -25.47 2.82
C PRO A 361 -5.17 -25.15 3.97
N TRP A 362 -5.54 -24.23 4.87
CA TRP A 362 -4.76 -23.69 6.00
C TRP A 362 -3.65 -22.71 5.57
N VAL A 363 -2.84 -23.02 4.54
CA VAL A 363 -1.78 -22.10 4.04
C VAL A 363 -2.40 -20.84 3.43
N ASN A 364 -3.58 -20.94 2.83
CA ASN A 364 -4.31 -19.79 2.29
C ASN A 364 -4.67 -18.72 3.33
N ARG A 365 -4.59 -19.04 4.62
CA ARG A 365 -4.77 -18.08 5.74
C ARG A 365 -3.51 -17.29 6.05
N LEU A 366 -2.37 -17.72 5.52
CA LEU A 366 -1.07 -17.08 5.73
C LEU A 366 -0.72 -16.12 4.60
N VAL A 367 -1.44 -16.16 3.45
CA VAL A 367 -1.12 -15.40 2.23
C VAL A 367 -2.33 -14.71 1.60
#